data_083ac814669c20570ecddcf82ae3995c
#
_entry.id   083ac814669c20570ecddcf82ae3995c
#
_cell.length_a   1.000
_cell.length_b   1.000
_cell.length_c   1.000
_cell.angle_alpha   90.00
_cell.angle_beta   90.00
_cell.angle_gamma   90.00
#
_symmetry.space_group_name_H-M   'P 1'
#
loop_
_entity.id
_entity.type
_entity.pdbx_description
1 polymer ?
#
loop_
_entity_poly.entity_id
_entity_poly.type
_entity_poly.pdbx_seq_one_letter_code
_entity_poly.pdbx_strand_id
1 'polypeptide(L)'
;MRIIHYIDSIKAGNLLSDYLLRLTTAQKEYADVKTVTQQGDFKKLLADFQPDIVHIHTCWEHQAAQHANWAAKKQCAVVFSPHWELDERARTTEQKSTKKVKTLLYQAKMVRGVDALLVSSEQERQDILKLGWTKRIDIVQDSVLNSSLSDDDMAKTIVADVRKNKF
;
A
#
# COMPACT_ATOMS: atom_id res chain seq x y z
N MET A 1 6.15 15.02 9.33
CA MET A 1 6.04 13.59 8.96
C MET A 1 6.42 13.45 7.50
N ARG A 2 7.19 12.42 7.14
CA ARG A 2 7.67 12.17 5.78
C ARG A 2 7.13 10.82 5.29
N ILE A 3 6.52 10.81 4.11
CA ILE A 3 5.86 9.63 3.54
C ILE A 3 6.43 9.34 2.15
N ILE A 4 6.80 8.09 1.90
CA ILE A 4 7.09 7.60 0.54
C ILE A 4 5.96 6.69 0.11
N HIS A 5 5.37 6.95 -1.06
CA HIS A 5 4.49 6.02 -1.76
C HIS A 5 5.25 5.27 -2.83
N TYR A 6 5.08 3.94 -2.86
CA TYR A 6 5.60 3.09 -3.92
C TYR A 6 4.46 2.50 -4.75
N ILE A 7 4.57 2.64 -6.05
CA ILE A 7 3.71 2.01 -7.07
C ILE A 7 4.59 1.50 -8.21
N ASP A 8 4.18 0.43 -8.90
CA ASP A 8 4.93 -0.11 -10.05
C ASP A 8 5.08 0.92 -11.17
N SER A 9 3.97 1.55 -11.55
CA SER A 9 3.95 2.54 -12.63
C SER A 9 2.79 3.53 -12.46
N ILE A 10 2.96 4.74 -12.96
CA ILE A 10 1.90 5.75 -13.04
C ILE A 10 1.46 5.86 -14.51
N LYS A 11 0.16 5.67 -14.77
CA LYS A 11 -0.43 5.68 -16.12
C LYS A 11 -1.66 6.57 -16.15
N ALA A 12 -1.77 7.45 -17.15
CA ALA A 12 -2.96 8.26 -17.36
C ALA A 12 -4.21 7.39 -17.55
N GLY A 13 -5.33 7.75 -16.92
CA GLY A 13 -6.59 7.01 -16.99
C GLY A 13 -6.61 5.67 -16.24
N ASN A 14 -5.60 5.39 -15.42
CA ASN A 14 -5.59 4.23 -14.54
C ASN A 14 -6.10 4.63 -13.15
N LEU A 15 -7.13 3.93 -12.65
CA LEU A 15 -7.79 4.25 -11.38
C LEU A 15 -6.83 4.28 -10.18
N LEU A 16 -5.87 3.36 -10.13
CA LEU A 16 -4.88 3.35 -9.05
C LEU A 16 -3.93 4.54 -9.12
N SER A 17 -3.57 4.96 -10.33
CA SER A 17 -2.76 6.17 -10.53
C SER A 17 -3.53 7.44 -10.13
N ASP A 18 -4.82 7.52 -10.47
CA ASP A 18 -5.68 8.64 -10.10
C ASP A 18 -5.90 8.67 -8.57
N TYR A 19 -6.15 7.52 -7.95
CA TYR A 19 -6.19 7.37 -6.48
C TYR A 19 -4.92 7.90 -5.82
N LEU A 20 -3.76 7.44 -6.28
CA LEU A 20 -2.49 7.83 -5.70
C LEU A 20 -2.23 9.33 -5.85
N LEU A 21 -2.57 9.90 -7.00
CA LEU A 21 -2.43 11.34 -7.25
C LEU A 21 -3.29 12.17 -6.28
N ARG A 22 -4.55 11.80 -6.09
CA ARG A 22 -5.47 12.46 -5.15
C ARG A 22 -4.96 12.32 -3.71
N LEU A 23 -4.63 11.11 -3.29
CA LEU A 23 -4.11 10.83 -1.95
C LEU A 23 -2.86 11.65 -1.65
N THR A 24 -1.86 11.60 -2.55
CA THR A 24 -0.59 12.31 -2.33
C THR A 24 -0.74 13.81 -2.38
N THR A 25 -1.68 14.34 -3.17
CA THR A 25 -2.01 15.77 -3.21
C THR A 25 -2.61 16.22 -1.89
N ALA A 26 -3.61 15.51 -1.37
CA ALA A 26 -4.23 15.84 -0.09
C ALA A 26 -3.25 15.67 1.09
N GLN A 27 -2.41 14.63 1.07
CA GLN A 27 -1.44 14.40 2.15
C GLN A 27 -0.35 15.48 2.25
N LYS A 28 -0.05 16.20 1.17
CA LYS A 28 0.94 17.29 1.21
C LYS A 28 0.56 18.44 2.14
N GLU A 29 -0.72 18.56 2.48
CA GLU A 29 -1.17 19.52 3.51
C GLU A 29 -0.70 19.14 4.93
N TYR A 30 -0.35 17.87 5.16
CA TYR A 30 -0.05 17.32 6.49
C TYR A 30 1.33 16.70 6.62
N ALA A 31 2.01 16.48 5.50
CA ALA A 31 3.28 15.74 5.45
C ALA A 31 4.12 16.10 4.23
N ASP A 32 5.42 15.86 4.32
CA ASP A 32 6.28 15.81 3.14
C ASP A 32 6.06 14.47 2.43
N VAL A 33 5.60 14.51 1.19
CA VAL A 33 5.20 13.32 0.43
C VAL A 33 6.04 13.17 -0.83
N LYS A 34 6.58 11.97 -1.04
CA LYS A 34 7.25 11.59 -2.28
C LYS A 34 6.65 10.30 -2.84
N THR A 35 6.63 10.20 -4.16
CA THR A 35 6.23 9.00 -4.88
C THR A 35 7.42 8.45 -5.66
N VAL A 36 7.57 7.14 -5.66
CA VAL A 36 8.58 6.43 -6.43
C VAL A 36 7.97 5.25 -7.16
N THR A 37 8.37 5.06 -8.41
CA THR A 37 7.94 3.93 -9.24
C THR A 37 9.04 2.88 -9.33
N GLN A 38 8.75 1.76 -10.01
CA GLN A 38 9.70 0.69 -10.27
C GLN A 38 11.00 1.17 -10.94
N GLN A 39 10.94 2.25 -11.73
CA GLN A 39 12.10 2.81 -12.42
C GLN A 39 12.95 3.75 -11.53
N GLY A 40 12.42 4.14 -10.36
CA GLY A 40 13.11 5.04 -9.44
C GLY A 40 14.08 4.31 -8.53
N ASP A 41 15.10 5.04 -8.03
CA ASP A 41 16.03 4.52 -7.04
C ASP A 41 15.42 4.64 -5.63
N PHE A 42 14.66 3.63 -5.24
CA PHE A 42 14.02 3.56 -3.93
C PHE A 42 15.04 3.58 -2.78
N LYS A 43 16.17 2.88 -2.91
CA LYS A 43 17.19 2.83 -1.84
C LYS A 43 17.79 4.19 -1.58
N LYS A 44 18.13 4.91 -2.65
CA LYS A 44 18.64 6.28 -2.55
C LYS A 44 17.60 7.18 -1.92
N LEU A 45 16.34 7.13 -2.40
CA LEU A 45 15.26 7.91 -1.84
C LEU A 45 15.03 7.61 -0.36
N LEU A 46 15.04 6.34 0.05
CA LEU A 46 14.87 5.90 1.43
C LEU A 46 15.99 6.46 2.33
N ALA A 47 17.23 6.47 1.84
CA ALA A 47 18.38 6.99 2.58
C ALA A 47 18.35 8.52 2.72
N ASP A 48 18.10 9.23 1.63
CA ASP A 48 18.16 10.69 1.58
C ASP A 48 16.94 11.34 2.26
N PHE A 49 15.76 10.78 2.04
CA PHE A 49 14.51 11.34 2.54
C PHE A 49 14.19 10.93 3.97
N GLN A 50 14.67 9.75 4.42
CA GLN A 50 14.46 9.22 5.78
C GLN A 50 12.96 9.26 6.18
N PRO A 51 12.09 8.54 5.49
CA PRO A 51 10.64 8.61 5.72
C PRO A 51 10.25 8.02 7.08
N ASP A 52 9.18 8.54 7.64
CA ASP A 52 8.50 7.92 8.79
C ASP A 52 7.63 6.73 8.33
N ILE A 53 7.05 6.87 7.12
CA ILE A 53 6.12 5.90 6.54
C ILE A 53 6.54 5.56 5.11
N VAL A 54 6.49 4.27 4.78
CA VAL A 54 6.53 3.77 3.41
C VAL A 54 5.21 3.06 3.10
N HIS A 55 4.43 3.61 2.18
CA HIS A 55 3.14 3.08 1.76
C HIS A 55 3.27 2.40 0.38
N ILE A 56 3.01 1.10 0.33
CA ILE A 56 3.14 0.26 -0.86
C ILE A 56 1.77 0.01 -1.46
N HIS A 57 1.64 0.24 -2.78
CA HIS A 57 0.38 0.12 -3.53
C HIS A 57 0.39 -1.00 -4.58
N THR A 58 1.45 -1.80 -4.62
CA THR A 58 1.63 -2.83 -5.65
C THR A 58 1.68 -4.21 -5.06
N CYS A 59 0.86 -5.10 -5.61
CA CYS A 59 0.86 -6.53 -5.31
C CYS A 59 1.70 -7.33 -6.31
N TRP A 60 2.05 -8.56 -5.92
CA TRP A 60 2.63 -9.59 -6.79
C TRP A 60 3.97 -9.23 -7.43
N GLU A 61 4.66 -8.23 -6.88
CA GLU A 61 5.97 -7.80 -7.33
C GLU A 61 7.05 -8.03 -6.29
N HIS A 62 8.17 -8.60 -6.74
CA HIS A 62 9.33 -8.85 -5.88
C HIS A 62 9.93 -7.55 -5.35
N GLN A 63 9.95 -6.49 -6.16
CA GLN A 63 10.47 -5.18 -5.74
C GLN A 63 9.65 -4.58 -4.61
N ALA A 64 8.31 -4.65 -4.67
CA ALA A 64 7.44 -4.19 -3.58
C ALA A 64 7.80 -4.87 -2.25
N ALA A 65 7.98 -6.18 -2.26
CA ALA A 65 8.39 -6.94 -1.09
C ALA A 65 9.81 -6.58 -0.59
N GLN A 66 10.73 -6.30 -1.51
CA GLN A 66 12.06 -5.82 -1.15
C GLN A 66 12.01 -4.43 -0.52
N HIS A 67 11.21 -3.51 -1.07
CA HIS A 67 11.05 -2.15 -0.56
C HIS A 67 10.44 -2.16 0.84
N ALA A 68 9.41 -2.99 1.07
CA ALA A 68 8.85 -3.21 2.41
C ALA A 68 9.91 -3.67 3.41
N ASN A 69 10.73 -4.66 3.03
CA ASN A 69 11.80 -5.17 3.89
C ASN A 69 12.91 -4.13 4.16
N TRP A 70 13.27 -3.30 3.16
CA TRP A 70 14.25 -2.24 3.37
C TRP A 70 13.73 -1.14 4.27
N ALA A 71 12.45 -0.75 4.10
CA ALA A 71 11.78 0.22 4.96
C ALA A 71 11.72 -0.27 6.42
N ALA A 72 11.27 -1.52 6.63
CA ALA A 72 11.22 -2.12 7.95
C ALA A 72 12.60 -2.17 8.64
N LYS A 73 13.67 -2.51 7.92
CA LYS A 73 15.06 -2.48 8.44
C LYS A 73 15.53 -1.07 8.81
N LYS A 74 14.96 -0.04 8.24
CA LYS A 74 15.21 1.37 8.58
C LYS A 74 14.23 1.89 9.63
N GLN A 75 13.44 1.01 10.24
CA GLN A 75 12.44 1.34 11.26
C GLN A 75 11.34 2.31 10.78
N CYS A 76 11.14 2.41 9.46
CA CYS A 76 9.98 3.09 8.90
C CYS A 76 8.72 2.27 9.16
N ALA A 77 7.58 2.93 9.34
CA ALA A 77 6.29 2.25 9.29
C ALA A 77 6.03 1.76 7.86
N VAL A 78 5.67 0.49 7.71
CA VAL A 78 5.32 -0.06 6.40
C VAL A 78 3.81 -0.25 6.33
N VAL A 79 3.19 0.46 5.40
CA VAL A 79 1.77 0.37 5.09
C VAL A 79 1.61 -0.31 3.74
N PHE A 80 0.59 -1.14 3.60
CA PHE A 80 0.30 -1.82 2.36
C PHE A 80 -1.19 -1.72 2.01
N SER A 81 -1.50 -1.27 0.79
CA SER A 81 -2.84 -1.24 0.23
C SER A 81 -2.90 -2.14 -1.01
N PRO A 82 -3.62 -3.28 -0.95
CA PRO A 82 -3.65 -4.25 -2.04
C PRO A 82 -4.59 -3.88 -3.19
N HIS A 83 -5.50 -2.90 -3.01
CA HIS A 83 -6.41 -2.42 -4.05
C HIS A 83 -7.14 -3.56 -4.77
N TRP A 84 -7.76 -4.47 -4.02
CA TRP A 84 -8.49 -5.66 -4.51
C TRP A 84 -7.64 -6.75 -5.17
N GLU A 85 -6.34 -6.56 -5.31
CA GLU A 85 -5.42 -7.53 -5.92
C GLU A 85 -5.25 -8.83 -5.11
N LEU A 86 -5.62 -8.83 -3.83
CA LEU A 86 -5.59 -9.99 -2.95
C LEU A 86 -6.94 -10.70 -2.81
N ASP A 87 -8.00 -10.21 -3.44
CA ASP A 87 -9.30 -10.86 -3.40
C ASP A 87 -9.28 -12.24 -4.10
N GLU A 88 -10.32 -13.03 -3.90
CA GLU A 88 -10.42 -14.38 -4.48
C GLU A 88 -10.46 -14.33 -6.00
N ARG A 89 -11.16 -13.36 -6.59
CA ARG A 89 -11.30 -13.21 -8.04
C ARG A 89 -9.95 -12.85 -8.67
N ALA A 90 -9.26 -11.85 -8.14
CA ALA A 90 -7.95 -11.45 -8.63
C ALA A 90 -6.92 -12.59 -8.54
N ARG A 91 -7.04 -13.48 -7.54
CA ARG A 91 -6.14 -14.63 -7.36
C ARG A 91 -6.48 -15.83 -8.26
N THR A 92 -7.72 -15.94 -8.72
CA THR A 92 -8.20 -17.12 -9.48
C THR A 92 -8.23 -16.92 -10.99
N THR A 93 -8.04 -15.70 -11.50
CA THR A 93 -7.94 -15.39 -12.92
C THR A 93 -6.64 -15.91 -13.57
N GLU A 94 -6.48 -15.76 -14.86
CA GLU A 94 -5.54 -16.42 -15.80
C GLU A 94 -4.07 -16.64 -15.36
N GLN A 95 -3.61 -16.01 -14.30
CA GLN A 95 -2.23 -16.15 -13.80
C GLN A 95 -2.12 -17.00 -12.51
N LYS A 96 -3.03 -17.93 -12.30
CA LYS A 96 -3.14 -18.70 -11.06
C LYS A 96 -1.86 -19.41 -10.61
N SER A 97 -1.12 -20.02 -11.53
CA SER A 97 0.13 -20.72 -11.23
C SER A 97 1.24 -19.75 -10.83
N THR A 98 1.39 -18.66 -11.57
CA THR A 98 2.38 -17.61 -11.31
C THR A 98 2.13 -16.92 -9.97
N LYS A 99 0.87 -16.59 -9.65
CA LYS A 99 0.50 -16.00 -8.36
C LYS A 99 0.75 -16.93 -7.19
N LYS A 100 0.54 -18.25 -7.36
CA LYS A 100 0.90 -19.24 -6.32
C LYS A 100 2.39 -19.24 -6.01
N VAL A 101 3.24 -19.23 -7.02
CA VAL A 101 4.70 -19.16 -6.84
C VAL A 101 5.10 -17.86 -6.17
N LYS A 102 4.59 -16.73 -6.64
CA LYS A 102 4.82 -15.41 -6.04
C LYS A 102 4.34 -15.33 -4.59
N THR A 103 3.20 -15.96 -4.26
CA THR A 103 2.69 -16.07 -2.90
C THR A 103 3.69 -16.78 -1.99
N LEU A 104 4.17 -17.95 -2.42
CA LEU A 104 5.12 -18.77 -1.65
C LEU A 104 6.43 -18.03 -1.44
N LEU A 105 6.94 -17.35 -2.47
CA LEU A 105 8.27 -16.72 -2.42
C LEU A 105 8.31 -15.45 -1.57
N TYR A 106 7.33 -14.56 -1.72
CA TYR A 106 7.43 -13.24 -1.08
C TYR A 106 6.13 -12.55 -0.68
N GLN A 107 4.99 -12.73 -1.39
CA GLN A 107 3.77 -11.95 -1.13
C GLN A 107 3.23 -12.16 0.29
N ALA A 108 3.05 -13.41 0.70
CA ALA A 108 2.53 -13.72 2.03
C ALA A 108 3.48 -13.23 3.14
N LYS A 109 4.80 -13.32 2.90
CA LYS A 109 5.81 -12.82 3.84
C LYS A 109 5.74 -11.30 3.97
N MET A 110 5.58 -10.58 2.86
CA MET A 110 5.41 -9.13 2.86
C MET A 110 4.18 -8.74 3.67
N VAL A 111 3.00 -9.33 3.38
CA VAL A 111 1.75 -9.03 4.08
C VAL A 111 1.83 -9.29 5.59
N ARG A 112 2.54 -10.34 6.01
CA ARG A 112 2.75 -10.61 7.44
C ARG A 112 3.68 -9.64 8.12
N GLY A 113 4.55 -9.00 7.37
CA GLY A 113 5.60 -8.12 7.88
C GLY A 113 5.28 -6.62 7.82
N VAL A 114 4.14 -6.22 7.27
CA VAL A 114 3.72 -4.80 7.27
C VAL A 114 3.10 -4.41 8.61
N ASP A 115 3.25 -3.15 8.98
CA ASP A 115 2.69 -2.60 10.21
C ASP A 115 1.18 -2.35 10.09
N ALA A 116 0.69 -2.00 8.90
CA ALA A 116 -0.73 -1.84 8.61
C ALA A 116 -1.06 -2.32 7.20
N LEU A 117 -2.21 -2.97 7.05
CA LEU A 117 -2.81 -3.30 5.77
C LEU A 117 -4.12 -2.52 5.66
N LEU A 118 -4.22 -1.67 4.64
CA LEU A 118 -5.38 -0.82 4.41
C LEU A 118 -6.18 -1.32 3.23
N VAL A 119 -7.50 -1.43 3.42
CA VAL A 119 -8.45 -1.86 2.41
C VAL A 119 -9.57 -0.86 2.24
N SER A 120 -10.25 -0.87 1.11
CA SER A 120 -11.29 0.10 0.79
C SER A 120 -12.69 -0.29 1.30
N SER A 121 -12.89 -1.56 1.68
CA SER A 121 -14.20 -2.05 2.09
C SER A 121 -14.14 -3.25 3.04
N GLU A 122 -15.27 -3.51 3.70
CA GLU A 122 -15.43 -4.71 4.55
C GLU A 122 -15.35 -6.00 3.70
N GLN A 123 -15.83 -5.99 2.46
CA GLN A 123 -15.74 -7.15 1.59
C GLN A 123 -14.27 -7.51 1.30
N GLU A 124 -13.45 -6.54 0.91
CA GLU A 124 -12.01 -6.74 0.68
C GLU A 124 -11.32 -7.25 1.95
N ARG A 125 -11.67 -6.67 3.11
CA ARG A 125 -11.17 -7.11 4.41
C ARG A 125 -11.47 -8.58 4.68
N GLN A 126 -12.71 -9.03 4.47
CA GLN A 126 -13.11 -10.43 4.69
C GLN A 126 -12.38 -11.38 3.75
N ASP A 127 -12.17 -11.01 2.49
CA ASP A 127 -11.45 -11.83 1.52
C ASP A 127 -9.97 -12.00 1.89
N ILE A 128 -9.36 -10.96 2.42
CA ILE A 128 -7.97 -11.03 2.90
C ILE A 128 -7.87 -11.82 4.21
N LEU A 129 -8.83 -11.70 5.13
CA LEU A 129 -8.86 -12.50 6.36
C LEU A 129 -8.91 -14.01 6.08
N LYS A 130 -9.59 -14.45 5.03
CA LYS A 130 -9.62 -15.84 4.58
C LYS A 130 -8.24 -16.40 4.20
N LEU A 131 -7.27 -15.53 3.85
CA LEU A 131 -5.91 -15.93 3.55
C LEU A 131 -5.10 -16.35 4.81
N GLY A 132 -5.51 -15.88 5.98
CA GLY A 132 -4.80 -16.14 7.23
C GLY A 132 -3.40 -15.53 7.30
N TRP A 133 -3.09 -14.54 6.47
CA TRP A 133 -1.76 -13.92 6.43
C TRP A 133 -1.58 -12.81 7.46
N THR A 134 -2.65 -12.09 7.77
CA THR A 134 -2.68 -11.04 8.79
C THR A 134 -4.04 -10.98 9.48
N LYS A 135 -4.06 -10.46 10.71
CA LYS A 135 -5.29 -10.18 11.45
C LYS A 135 -5.56 -8.67 11.55
N ARG A 136 -4.57 -7.86 11.21
CA ARG A 136 -4.64 -6.42 11.32
C ARG A 136 -4.90 -5.82 9.94
N ILE A 137 -6.15 -5.45 9.71
CA ILE A 137 -6.62 -4.87 8.47
C ILE A 137 -7.55 -3.72 8.86
N ASP A 138 -7.17 -2.51 8.48
CA ASP A 138 -7.95 -1.30 8.71
C ASP A 138 -8.68 -0.91 7.42
N ILE A 139 -9.91 -0.41 7.57
CA ILE A 139 -10.72 0.02 6.43
C ILE A 139 -10.56 1.51 6.27
N VAL A 140 -10.05 1.93 5.11
CA VAL A 140 -10.02 3.32 4.69
C VAL A 140 -10.72 3.42 3.34
N GLN A 141 -11.89 4.04 3.33
CA GLN A 141 -12.67 4.19 2.11
C GLN A 141 -11.89 5.00 1.07
N ASP A 142 -12.02 4.59 -0.18
CA ASP A 142 -11.38 5.24 -1.33
C ASP A 142 -12.28 6.35 -1.86
N SER A 143 -11.78 7.60 -1.89
CA SER A 143 -12.48 8.76 -2.41
C SER A 143 -12.74 8.70 -3.93
N VAL A 144 -11.96 7.91 -4.67
CA VAL A 144 -12.18 7.70 -6.12
C VAL A 144 -13.41 6.82 -6.35
N LEU A 145 -13.65 5.85 -5.46
CA LEU A 145 -14.79 4.93 -5.54
C LEU A 145 -16.01 5.43 -4.78
N ASN A 146 -15.83 6.32 -3.81
CA ASN A 146 -16.88 6.88 -2.98
C ASN A 146 -16.93 8.41 -3.11
N SER A 147 -17.82 8.92 -3.93
CA SER A 147 -17.96 10.36 -4.20
C SER A 147 -18.42 11.19 -2.99
N SER A 148 -18.89 10.56 -1.91
CA SER A 148 -19.26 11.26 -0.67
C SER A 148 -18.07 11.49 0.27
N LEU A 149 -16.91 10.87 -0.01
CA LEU A 149 -15.69 11.04 0.77
C LEU A 149 -14.77 12.04 0.09
N SER A 150 -14.25 12.99 0.86
CA SER A 150 -13.23 13.90 0.34
C SER A 150 -11.84 13.24 0.33
N ASP A 151 -10.97 13.68 -0.58
CA ASP A 151 -9.58 13.25 -0.63
C ASP A 151 -8.85 13.59 0.68
N ASP A 152 -9.23 14.67 1.31
CA ASP A 152 -8.69 15.15 2.58
C ASP A 152 -9.07 14.21 3.75
N ASP A 153 -10.32 13.77 3.84
CA ASP A 153 -10.76 12.82 4.86
C ASP A 153 -10.08 11.47 4.71
N MET A 154 -9.94 10.99 3.47
CA MET A 154 -9.16 9.78 3.18
C MET A 154 -7.70 9.93 3.63
N ALA A 155 -7.05 11.03 3.27
CA ALA A 155 -5.66 11.29 3.63
C ALA A 155 -5.44 11.37 5.15
N LYS A 156 -6.34 12.06 5.86
CA LYS A 156 -6.31 12.16 7.34
C LYS A 156 -6.49 10.80 8.00
N THR A 157 -7.43 9.99 7.51
CA THR A 157 -7.70 8.67 8.06
C THR A 157 -6.48 7.76 7.95
N ILE A 158 -5.83 7.72 6.79
CA ILE A 158 -4.62 6.92 6.58
C ILE A 158 -3.51 7.35 7.56
N VAL A 159 -3.27 8.65 7.69
CA VAL A 159 -2.26 9.18 8.60
C VAL A 159 -2.58 8.85 10.06
N ALA A 160 -3.84 8.96 10.47
CA ALA A 160 -4.29 8.65 11.83
C ALA A 160 -4.13 7.16 12.15
N ASP A 161 -4.52 6.27 11.24
CA ASP A 161 -4.41 4.82 11.43
C ASP A 161 -2.96 4.37 11.55
N VAL A 162 -2.07 4.90 10.73
CA VAL A 162 -0.65 4.58 10.85
C VAL A 162 -0.07 5.04 12.18
N ARG A 163 -0.44 6.24 12.66
CA ARG A 163 0.00 6.75 13.97
C ARG A 163 -0.48 5.90 15.13
N LYS A 164 -1.76 5.49 15.15
CA LYS A 164 -2.32 4.61 16.18
C LYS A 164 -1.55 3.31 16.35
N ASN A 165 -0.91 2.88 15.31
CA ASN A 165 -0.46 1.52 15.17
C ASN A 165 1.05 1.35 15.34
N LYS A 166 1.82 2.42 15.34
CA LYS A 166 3.27 2.38 15.51
C LYS A 166 3.79 3.14 16.75
N PHE A 167 2.99 4.00 17.29
CA PHE A 167 3.31 4.84 18.44
C PHE A 167 2.29 4.71 19.57
#